data_37e7344fc395902de933fd4c18b1d678
#
_entry.id   37e7344fc395902de933fd4c18b1d678
#
_cell.length_a   1.000
_cell.length_b   1.000
_cell.length_c   1.000
_cell.angle_alpha   90.00
_cell.angle_beta   90.00
_cell.angle_gamma   90.00
#
_symmetry.space_group_name_H-M   'P 1'
#
loop_
_entity.id
_entity.type
_entity.pdbx_description
1 polymer ?
#
loop_
_entity_poly.entity_id
_entity_poly.type
_entity_poly.pdbx_seq_one_letter_code
_entity_poly.pdbx_strand_id
1 'polypeptide(L)'
;MQITRQEEPDPYRHRDPALLHIVIKKGIDLMNQKTPGRILLAILLLALFTVLGTDYLKELSHYNTLQKKTIEDEEYRREFFCDAMRKHEGLLSEACRRMLSNVENEVTYFPIPESTVDKSLKVSYVDSWMGERKYKGTSGHEGTDIMALKNERGVYPVLSMTDGTITNLGWLEKGGYRIGVTADSGTYYYYAHLDSYANIQKGDRVKAGQLLGYMGDTGYGEEGTKGKFDVHLHVGIYSYEEGREVSVNPYYVLLYLENKKLKYAYS
;
A
#
# COMPACT_ATOMS: atom_id res chain seq x y z
N MET A 1 12.20 -28.92 2.14
CA MET A 1 13.20 -28.10 2.83
C MET A 1 12.45 -26.86 3.35
N GLN A 2 12.09 -26.89 4.63
CA GLN A 2 11.32 -25.80 5.27
C GLN A 2 12.29 -24.64 5.54
N ILE A 3 12.08 -23.49 4.88
CA ILE A 3 12.80 -22.27 5.18
C ILE A 3 12.00 -21.56 6.27
N THR A 4 12.51 -21.61 7.49
CA THR A 4 12.00 -20.80 8.60
C THR A 4 12.21 -19.32 8.31
N ARG A 5 11.12 -18.56 8.14
CA ARG A 5 11.15 -17.10 8.13
C ARG A 5 11.74 -16.61 9.47
N GLN A 6 12.90 -15.99 9.43
CA GLN A 6 13.31 -15.10 10.52
C GLN A 6 12.56 -13.78 10.32
N GLU A 7 11.71 -13.45 11.28
CA GLU A 7 11.07 -12.15 11.35
C GLU A 7 12.16 -11.09 11.57
N GLU A 8 12.41 -10.23 10.59
CA GLU A 8 13.19 -9.00 10.80
C GLU A 8 12.35 -8.03 11.67
N PRO A 9 12.99 -7.31 12.60
CA PRO A 9 12.29 -6.42 13.48
C PRO A 9 11.74 -5.21 12.73
N ASP A 10 10.42 -5.02 12.81
CA ASP A 10 9.70 -3.81 12.40
C ASP A 10 10.33 -2.57 13.09
N PRO A 11 10.88 -1.61 12.35
CA PRO A 11 11.48 -0.42 12.94
C PRO A 11 10.46 0.46 13.69
N TYR A 12 9.16 0.23 13.52
CA TYR A 12 8.08 0.91 14.24
C TYR A 12 7.55 0.10 15.43
N ARG A 13 7.95 -1.16 15.58
CA ARG A 13 7.52 -2.05 16.67
C ARG A 13 8.14 -1.72 18.04
N HIS A 14 9.10 -0.80 18.10
CA HIS A 14 9.88 -0.52 19.32
C HIS A 14 9.42 0.67 20.15
N ARG A 15 8.18 1.11 20.00
CA ARG A 15 7.58 2.03 20.99
C ARG A 15 6.43 1.34 21.72
N ASP A 16 6.78 0.26 22.44
CA ASP A 16 5.86 -0.48 23.30
C ASP A 16 5.30 0.46 24.39
N PRO A 17 3.98 0.66 24.50
CA PRO A 17 3.35 1.39 25.59
C PRO A 17 3.76 0.85 26.98
N ALA A 18 4.12 -0.42 27.09
CA ALA A 18 4.64 -1.04 28.29
C ALA A 18 6.03 -0.49 28.68
N LEU A 19 6.89 -0.18 27.71
CA LEU A 19 8.20 0.43 27.97
C LEU A 19 8.03 1.85 28.53
N LEU A 20 7.07 2.59 28.02
CA LEU A 20 6.69 3.91 28.51
C LEU A 20 6.22 3.83 29.97
N HIS A 21 5.35 2.87 30.28
CA HIS A 21 4.85 2.65 31.65
C HIS A 21 5.96 2.24 32.62
N ILE A 22 6.92 1.40 32.18
CA ILE A 22 8.10 0.98 32.98
C ILE A 22 9.02 2.16 33.24
N VAL A 23 9.28 3.04 32.27
CA VAL A 23 10.12 4.22 32.39
C VAL A 23 9.49 5.23 33.35
N ILE A 24 8.20 5.49 33.26
CA ILE A 24 7.44 6.37 34.12
C ILE A 24 7.47 5.81 35.57
N LYS A 25 7.18 4.51 35.74
CA LYS A 25 7.18 3.87 37.07
C LYS A 25 8.56 3.89 37.71
N LYS A 26 9.64 3.58 36.97
CA LYS A 26 11.02 3.68 37.44
C LYS A 26 11.43 5.13 37.75
N GLY A 27 10.95 6.11 37.00
CA GLY A 27 11.15 7.53 37.26
C GLY A 27 10.50 7.96 38.59
N ILE A 28 9.28 7.53 38.87
CA ILE A 28 8.55 7.79 40.12
C ILE A 28 9.26 7.11 41.31
N ASP A 29 9.69 5.85 41.14
CA ASP A 29 10.43 5.12 42.19
C ASP A 29 11.80 5.76 42.50
N LEU A 30 12.48 6.34 41.51
CA LEU A 30 13.71 7.13 41.69
C LEU A 30 13.47 8.46 42.41
N MET A 31 12.32 9.09 42.22
CA MET A 31 11.93 10.33 42.94
C MET A 31 11.70 10.11 44.44
N ASN A 32 11.31 8.90 44.84
CA ASN A 32 11.05 8.55 46.24
C ASN A 32 12.36 8.34 47.08
N GLN A 33 13.54 8.35 46.44
CA GLN A 33 14.84 8.23 47.14
C GLN A 33 15.53 9.60 47.24
N LYS A 34 15.56 10.14 48.44
CA LYS A 34 15.99 11.50 48.82
C LYS A 34 17.49 11.83 48.63
N THR A 35 18.11 11.55 47.51
CA THR A 35 19.46 12.04 47.19
C THR A 35 19.41 13.10 46.09
N PRO A 36 20.06 14.29 46.28
CA PRO A 36 19.97 15.43 45.33
C PRO A 36 20.31 15.07 43.87
N GLY A 37 21.29 14.21 43.64
CA GLY A 37 21.68 13.78 42.30
C GLY A 37 20.64 12.93 41.57
N ARG A 38 19.84 12.16 42.31
CA ARG A 38 18.77 11.32 41.72
C ARG A 38 17.53 12.13 41.36
N ILE A 39 17.24 13.17 42.16
CA ILE A 39 16.17 14.12 41.86
C ILE A 39 16.51 14.90 40.59
N LEU A 40 17.74 15.36 40.44
CA LEU A 40 18.19 16.03 39.23
C LEU A 40 18.09 15.12 37.98
N LEU A 41 18.52 13.87 38.11
CA LEU A 41 18.41 12.89 37.02
C LEU A 41 16.95 12.63 36.65
N ALA A 42 16.04 12.50 37.60
CA ALA A 42 14.61 12.32 37.34
C ALA A 42 14.00 13.53 36.64
N ILE A 43 14.40 14.76 37.03
CA ILE A 43 13.95 16.00 36.35
C ILE A 43 14.49 16.05 34.92
N LEU A 44 15.75 15.70 34.70
CA LEU A 44 16.35 15.67 33.37
C LEU A 44 15.66 14.62 32.45
N LEU A 45 15.37 13.44 32.97
CA LEU A 45 14.65 12.39 32.25
C LEU A 45 13.21 12.83 31.95
N LEU A 46 12.54 13.50 32.88
CA LEU A 46 11.18 14.02 32.66
C LEU A 46 11.19 15.14 31.59
N ALA A 47 12.17 16.06 31.66
CA ALA A 47 12.35 17.11 30.67
C ALA A 47 12.63 16.53 29.27
N LEU A 48 13.53 15.54 29.18
CA LEU A 48 13.80 14.84 27.92
C LEU A 48 12.53 14.15 27.38
N PHE A 49 11.75 13.53 28.26
CA PHE A 49 10.53 12.83 27.91
C PHE A 49 9.43 13.79 27.44
N THR A 50 9.32 14.99 28.06
CA THR A 50 8.38 16.01 27.60
C THR A 50 8.77 16.59 26.24
N VAL A 51 10.06 16.80 25.98
CA VAL A 51 10.56 17.27 24.68
C VAL A 51 10.26 16.22 23.58
N LEU A 52 10.65 14.97 23.80
CA LEU A 52 10.39 13.88 22.84
C LEU A 52 8.89 13.64 22.64
N GLY A 53 8.10 13.74 23.70
CA GLY A 53 6.64 13.60 23.62
C GLY A 53 5.96 14.74 22.87
N THR A 54 6.44 15.98 23.05
CA THR A 54 5.90 17.15 22.33
C THR A 54 6.25 17.09 20.83
N ASP A 55 7.45 16.63 20.48
CA ASP A 55 7.83 16.47 19.09
C ASP A 55 7.02 15.34 18.39
N TYR A 56 6.82 14.23 19.10
CA TYR A 56 5.95 13.16 18.61
C TYR A 56 4.49 13.63 18.42
N LEU A 57 3.93 14.38 19.36
CA LEU A 57 2.57 14.93 19.25
C LEU A 57 2.45 15.95 18.11
N LYS A 58 3.50 16.74 17.87
CA LYS A 58 3.55 17.66 16.72
C LYS A 58 3.59 16.90 15.40
N GLU A 59 4.42 15.86 15.29
CA GLU A 59 4.47 14.99 14.11
C GLU A 59 3.13 14.29 13.86
N LEU A 60 2.50 13.74 14.91
CA LEU A 60 1.20 13.09 14.80
C LEU A 60 0.10 14.08 14.40
N SER A 61 0.10 15.30 14.95
CA SER A 61 -0.82 16.37 14.57
C SER A 61 -0.59 16.82 13.14
N HIS A 62 0.68 16.94 12.72
CA HIS A 62 1.04 17.27 11.36
C HIS A 62 0.58 16.18 10.40
N TYR A 63 0.85 14.90 10.71
CA TYR A 63 0.40 13.75 9.93
C TYR A 63 -1.12 13.69 9.78
N ASN A 64 -1.89 13.90 10.86
CA ASN A 64 -3.34 13.94 10.82
C ASN A 64 -3.87 15.11 9.99
N THR A 65 -3.19 16.27 10.05
CA THR A 65 -3.54 17.44 9.22
C THR A 65 -3.25 17.18 7.76
N LEU A 66 -2.13 16.52 7.46
CA LEU A 66 -1.76 16.10 6.10
C LEU A 66 -2.75 15.06 5.55
N GLN A 67 -3.12 14.06 6.34
CA GLN A 67 -4.16 13.09 5.93
C GLN A 67 -5.49 13.77 5.62
N LYS A 68 -5.92 14.71 6.45
CA LYS A 68 -7.16 15.45 6.23
C LYS A 68 -7.09 16.29 4.95
N LYS A 69 -5.98 16.99 4.69
CA LYS A 69 -5.77 17.75 3.47
C LYS A 69 -5.69 16.84 2.23
N THR A 70 -5.04 15.67 2.31
CA THR A 70 -4.98 14.71 1.20
C THR A 70 -6.34 14.15 0.83
N ILE A 71 -7.29 14.11 1.76
CA ILE A 71 -8.67 13.69 1.46
C ILE A 71 -9.45 14.82 0.75
N GLU A 72 -9.16 16.08 1.11
CA GLU A 72 -9.92 17.26 0.65
C GLU A 72 -9.36 17.93 -0.61
N ASP A 73 -8.05 17.78 -0.91
CA ASP A 73 -7.35 18.53 -1.98
C ASP A 73 -6.57 17.59 -2.93
N GLU A 74 -7.02 17.54 -4.21
CA GLU A 74 -6.44 16.66 -5.23
C GLU A 74 -5.02 17.06 -5.66
N GLU A 75 -4.69 18.34 -5.67
CA GLU A 75 -3.36 18.85 -6.02
C GLU A 75 -2.37 18.51 -4.91
N TYR A 76 -2.81 18.61 -3.67
CA TYR A 76 -2.04 18.25 -2.49
C TYR A 76 -1.74 16.75 -2.40
N ARG A 77 -2.62 15.88 -2.90
CA ARG A 77 -2.38 14.41 -2.96
C ARG A 77 -1.19 14.04 -3.82
N ARG A 78 -0.97 14.75 -4.91
CA ARG A 78 0.17 14.53 -5.82
C ARG A 78 1.49 14.97 -5.20
N GLU A 79 1.48 16.12 -4.54
CA GLU A 79 2.67 16.62 -3.83
C GLU A 79 3.02 15.76 -2.63
N PHE A 80 2.00 15.22 -1.92
CA PHE A 80 2.20 14.43 -0.72
C PHE A 80 2.98 13.13 -0.96
N PHE A 81 2.73 12.40 -2.06
CA PHE A 81 3.50 11.20 -2.39
C PHE A 81 4.97 11.55 -2.63
N CYS A 82 5.22 12.58 -3.43
CA CYS A 82 6.58 13.05 -3.70
C CYS A 82 7.26 13.65 -2.46
N ASP A 83 6.53 14.34 -1.60
CA ASP A 83 7.06 14.94 -0.38
C ASP A 83 7.31 13.90 0.72
N ALA A 84 6.43 12.92 0.90
CA ALA A 84 6.65 11.81 1.82
C ALA A 84 7.90 11.02 1.42
N MET A 85 8.10 10.80 0.13
CA MET A 85 9.28 10.16 -0.42
C MET A 85 10.56 10.96 -0.12
N ARG A 86 10.58 12.27 -0.43
CA ARG A 86 11.73 13.16 -0.21
C ARG A 86 12.03 13.35 1.27
N LYS A 87 11.01 13.53 2.10
CA LYS A 87 11.14 13.80 3.54
C LYS A 87 11.74 12.62 4.30
N HIS A 88 11.49 11.40 3.85
CA HIS A 88 12.02 10.18 4.47
C HIS A 88 13.18 9.56 3.69
N GLU A 89 13.65 10.19 2.62
CA GLU A 89 14.70 9.68 1.75
C GLU A 89 15.98 9.27 2.50
N GLY A 90 16.36 10.03 3.52
CA GLY A 90 17.52 9.73 4.36
C GLY A 90 17.32 8.54 5.32
N LEU A 91 16.09 8.10 5.56
CA LEU A 91 15.74 6.98 6.44
C LEU A 91 15.50 5.67 5.67
N LEU A 92 15.31 5.75 4.35
CA LEU A 92 15.06 4.60 3.50
C LEU A 92 16.37 3.94 3.08
N SER A 93 16.37 2.61 2.99
CA SER A 93 17.47 1.88 2.36
C SER A 93 17.62 2.31 0.90
N GLU A 94 18.82 2.15 0.34
CA GLU A 94 19.06 2.45 -1.08
C GLU A 94 18.14 1.63 -2.01
N ALA A 95 17.90 0.36 -1.68
CA ALA A 95 16.98 -0.51 -2.40
C ALA A 95 15.55 0.05 -2.39
N CYS A 96 15.06 0.50 -1.23
CA CYS A 96 13.74 1.11 -1.11
C CYS A 96 13.63 2.40 -1.94
N ARG A 97 14.64 3.26 -1.90
CA ARG A 97 14.67 4.50 -2.72
C ARG A 97 14.63 4.19 -4.21
N ARG A 98 15.44 3.21 -4.68
CA ARG A 98 15.40 2.78 -6.10
C ARG A 98 14.02 2.28 -6.49
N MET A 99 13.41 1.42 -5.68
CA MET A 99 12.09 0.88 -5.95
C MET A 99 11.04 1.98 -6.08
N LEU A 100 11.01 2.91 -5.13
CA LEU A 100 10.05 4.03 -5.15
C LEU A 100 10.29 4.96 -6.35
N SER A 101 11.55 5.24 -6.69
CA SER A 101 11.91 6.02 -7.89
C SER A 101 11.49 5.31 -9.18
N ASN A 102 11.67 3.99 -9.26
CA ASN A 102 11.20 3.21 -10.40
C ASN A 102 9.68 3.32 -10.54
N VAL A 103 8.93 3.09 -9.47
CA VAL A 103 7.47 3.19 -9.46
C VAL A 103 7.01 4.59 -9.92
N GLU A 104 7.59 5.67 -9.38
CA GLU A 104 7.24 7.05 -9.76
C GLU A 104 7.44 7.31 -11.26
N ASN A 105 8.53 6.79 -11.83
CA ASN A 105 8.88 6.99 -13.24
C ASN A 105 8.07 6.10 -14.21
N GLU A 106 7.55 4.97 -13.76
CA GLU A 106 6.89 3.96 -14.59
C GLU A 106 5.39 4.12 -14.64
N VAL A 107 4.75 4.50 -13.52
CA VAL A 107 3.29 4.57 -13.45
C VAL A 107 2.75 5.79 -14.20
N THR A 108 1.80 5.55 -15.09
CA THR A 108 1.27 6.59 -15.98
C THR A 108 -0.23 6.83 -15.77
N TYR A 109 -1.04 5.78 -15.63
CA TYR A 109 -2.48 5.90 -15.53
C TYR A 109 -3.06 5.15 -14.34
N PHE A 110 -4.16 5.68 -13.79
CA PHE A 110 -4.98 4.96 -12.81
C PHE A 110 -5.57 3.70 -13.46
N PRO A 111 -5.58 2.55 -12.77
CA PRO A 111 -5.92 1.27 -13.40
C PRO A 111 -7.40 1.11 -13.79
N ILE A 112 -8.30 1.96 -13.27
CA ILE A 112 -9.72 1.96 -13.65
C ILE A 112 -10.05 3.28 -14.32
N PRO A 113 -10.48 3.26 -15.61
CA PRO A 113 -10.83 4.47 -16.33
C PRO A 113 -12.16 5.04 -15.84
N GLU A 114 -12.44 6.30 -16.19
CA GLU A 114 -13.77 6.89 -16.05
C GLU A 114 -14.69 6.46 -17.18
N SER A 115 -15.92 6.04 -16.85
CA SER A 115 -16.92 5.79 -17.87
C SER A 115 -17.41 7.10 -18.49
N THR A 116 -17.43 7.16 -19.83
CA THR A 116 -18.06 8.26 -20.59
C THR A 116 -19.56 8.05 -20.79
N VAL A 117 -20.03 6.83 -20.58
CA VAL A 117 -21.44 6.41 -20.82
C VAL A 117 -22.23 6.42 -19.52
N ASP A 118 -21.76 5.74 -18.48
CA ASP A 118 -22.43 5.64 -17.19
C ASP A 118 -21.59 6.28 -16.07
N LYS A 119 -22.01 7.47 -15.63
CA LYS A 119 -21.32 8.22 -14.56
C LYS A 119 -21.53 7.65 -13.15
N SER A 120 -22.40 6.66 -12.98
CA SER A 120 -22.58 5.94 -11.72
C SER A 120 -21.48 4.89 -11.49
N LEU A 121 -20.78 4.45 -12.54
CA LEU A 121 -19.69 3.49 -12.48
C LEU A 121 -18.43 4.15 -11.91
N LYS A 122 -18.44 4.33 -10.59
CA LYS A 122 -17.33 4.90 -9.80
C LYS A 122 -16.66 3.81 -8.99
N VAL A 123 -15.45 4.10 -8.53
CA VAL A 123 -14.69 3.24 -7.63
C VAL A 123 -14.30 4.03 -6.38
N SER A 124 -14.01 3.31 -5.30
CA SER A 124 -13.48 3.87 -4.06
C SER A 124 -12.36 2.97 -3.53
N TYR A 125 -11.43 3.53 -2.78
CA TYR A 125 -10.38 2.77 -2.13
C TYR A 125 -9.92 3.50 -0.86
N VAL A 126 -9.39 2.72 0.09
CA VAL A 126 -8.84 3.22 1.35
C VAL A 126 -7.48 2.59 1.59
N ASP A 127 -6.67 3.19 2.44
CA ASP A 127 -5.41 2.59 2.88
C ASP A 127 -5.71 1.37 3.76
N SER A 128 -5.59 0.21 3.16
CA SER A 128 -5.73 -1.10 3.83
C SER A 128 -4.42 -1.89 3.88
N TRP A 129 -3.30 -1.19 3.61
CA TRP A 129 -1.96 -1.78 3.61
C TRP A 129 -1.64 -2.49 4.92
N MET A 130 -1.14 -3.73 4.81
CA MET A 130 -0.78 -4.61 5.93
C MET A 130 -1.93 -4.88 6.90
N GLY A 131 -3.18 -4.50 6.56
CA GLY A 131 -4.37 -4.88 7.30
C GLY A 131 -4.51 -6.40 7.39
N GLU A 132 -4.98 -6.90 8.54
CA GLU A 132 -5.10 -8.34 8.79
C GLU A 132 -6.07 -9.01 7.81
N ARG A 133 -5.65 -10.07 7.14
CA ARG A 133 -6.45 -10.94 6.28
C ARG A 133 -6.52 -12.36 6.88
N LYS A 134 -7.74 -12.86 7.06
CA LYS A 134 -8.03 -14.19 7.65
C LYS A 134 -8.55 -15.16 6.58
N TYR A 135 -7.64 -15.78 5.85
CA TYR A 135 -7.97 -16.86 4.93
C TYR A 135 -6.91 -17.95 5.00
N LYS A 136 -7.28 -19.15 5.50
CA LYS A 136 -6.33 -20.27 5.71
C LYS A 136 -5.07 -19.84 6.48
N GLY A 137 -5.25 -19.00 7.51
CA GLY A 137 -4.17 -18.40 8.29
C GLY A 137 -4.30 -16.86 8.33
N THR A 138 -3.37 -16.22 9.03
CA THR A 138 -3.30 -14.76 9.13
C THR A 138 -2.15 -14.24 8.26
N SER A 139 -2.40 -13.22 7.46
CA SER A 139 -1.38 -12.52 6.66
C SER A 139 -1.68 -11.03 6.59
N GLY A 140 -0.67 -10.20 6.34
CA GLY A 140 -0.87 -8.81 6.00
C GLY A 140 -1.45 -8.67 4.57
N HIS A 141 -2.20 -7.61 4.34
CA HIS A 141 -2.71 -7.23 3.03
C HIS A 141 -1.65 -6.44 2.25
N GLU A 142 -0.85 -7.12 1.44
CA GLU A 142 0.19 -6.50 0.62
C GLU A 142 -0.40 -5.91 -0.68
N GLY A 143 -1.34 -4.95 -0.54
CA GLY A 143 -2.02 -4.35 -1.67
C GLY A 143 -3.03 -3.29 -1.26
N THR A 144 -3.74 -2.77 -2.25
CA THR A 144 -4.88 -1.87 -2.07
C THR A 144 -6.04 -2.39 -2.90
N ASP A 145 -7.22 -2.50 -2.28
CA ASP A 145 -8.44 -2.94 -2.95
C ASP A 145 -9.19 -1.70 -3.49
N ILE A 146 -9.39 -1.65 -4.80
CA ILE A 146 -10.22 -0.65 -5.48
C ILE A 146 -11.62 -1.24 -5.64
N MET A 147 -12.55 -0.79 -4.80
CA MET A 147 -13.92 -1.31 -4.75
C MET A 147 -14.80 -0.73 -5.85
N ALA A 148 -15.56 -1.56 -6.55
CA ALA A 148 -16.61 -1.14 -7.45
C ALA A 148 -17.80 -0.58 -6.66
N LEU A 149 -18.25 0.66 -6.88
CA LEU A 149 -19.44 1.18 -6.19
C LEU A 149 -20.73 0.52 -6.70
N LYS A 150 -20.75 0.08 -7.96
CA LYS A 150 -21.77 -0.81 -8.49
C LYS A 150 -21.18 -2.23 -8.49
N ASN A 151 -21.65 -3.07 -7.58
CA ASN A 151 -21.12 -4.43 -7.35
C ASN A 151 -21.48 -5.39 -8.50
N GLU A 152 -20.97 -5.11 -9.70
CA GLU A 152 -21.24 -5.90 -10.93
C GLU A 152 -19.93 -6.37 -11.57
N ARG A 153 -19.82 -7.68 -11.81
CA ARG A 153 -18.66 -8.32 -12.46
C ARG A 153 -18.59 -7.97 -13.93
N GLY A 154 -17.36 -7.88 -14.46
CA GLY A 154 -17.13 -7.75 -15.90
C GLY A 154 -17.45 -6.36 -16.47
N VAL A 155 -17.87 -5.41 -15.64
CA VAL A 155 -18.27 -4.07 -16.09
C VAL A 155 -17.08 -3.11 -16.15
N TYR A 156 -16.27 -3.05 -15.09
CA TYR A 156 -15.18 -2.09 -14.97
C TYR A 156 -13.93 -2.58 -15.70
N PRO A 157 -13.43 -1.87 -16.74
CA PRO A 157 -12.18 -2.21 -17.39
C PRO A 157 -11.00 -2.05 -16.44
N VAL A 158 -10.03 -2.97 -16.52
CA VAL A 158 -8.76 -2.92 -15.81
C VAL A 158 -7.66 -2.64 -16.81
N LEU A 159 -6.92 -1.55 -16.59
CA LEU A 159 -5.86 -1.06 -17.47
C LEU A 159 -4.50 -1.25 -16.82
N SER A 160 -3.46 -1.44 -17.64
CA SER A 160 -2.09 -1.41 -17.15
C SER A 160 -1.72 -0.03 -16.63
N MET A 161 -1.15 0.03 -15.43
CA MET A 161 -0.63 1.29 -14.86
C MET A 161 0.67 1.73 -15.52
N THR A 162 1.40 0.78 -16.13
CA THR A 162 2.76 0.97 -16.66
C THR A 162 2.94 0.25 -18.01
N ASP A 163 3.99 0.62 -18.71
CA ASP A 163 4.56 -0.19 -19.77
C ASP A 163 5.23 -1.44 -19.17
N GLY A 164 5.15 -2.59 -19.83
CA GLY A 164 5.80 -3.79 -19.32
C GLY A 164 5.49 -5.04 -20.12
N THR A 165 5.91 -6.17 -19.56
CA THR A 165 5.65 -7.51 -20.12
C THR A 165 4.72 -8.28 -19.19
N ILE A 166 3.71 -8.96 -19.72
CA ILE A 166 2.87 -9.89 -18.96
C ILE A 166 3.71 -11.10 -18.57
N THR A 167 4.20 -11.13 -17.35
CA THR A 167 5.04 -12.22 -16.83
C THR A 167 4.23 -13.31 -16.17
N ASN A 168 3.04 -12.96 -15.68
CA ASN A 168 2.12 -13.90 -15.05
C ASN A 168 0.69 -13.67 -15.52
N LEU A 169 0.00 -14.76 -15.85
CA LEU A 169 -1.41 -14.82 -16.23
C LEU A 169 -2.00 -16.13 -15.71
N GLY A 170 -3.19 -16.12 -15.17
CA GLY A 170 -3.91 -17.32 -14.75
C GLY A 170 -4.41 -17.24 -13.31
N TRP A 171 -4.80 -18.39 -12.77
CA TRP A 171 -5.43 -18.53 -11.46
C TRP A 171 -4.43 -18.61 -10.32
N LEU A 172 -4.77 -17.95 -9.22
CA LEU A 172 -4.22 -18.20 -7.88
C LEU A 172 -5.35 -18.39 -6.88
N GLU A 173 -5.22 -19.31 -5.93
CA GLU A 173 -6.27 -19.62 -4.97
C GLU A 173 -6.81 -18.39 -4.24
N LYS A 174 -5.93 -17.50 -3.74
CA LYS A 174 -6.32 -16.25 -3.08
C LYS A 174 -6.73 -15.17 -4.06
N GLY A 175 -5.93 -14.95 -5.12
CA GLY A 175 -6.09 -13.84 -6.05
C GLY A 175 -7.07 -14.06 -7.19
N GLY A 176 -7.61 -15.28 -7.35
CA GLY A 176 -8.48 -15.61 -8.48
C GLY A 176 -7.76 -15.49 -9.83
N TYR A 177 -8.48 -15.05 -10.86
CA TYR A 177 -7.87 -14.68 -12.13
C TYR A 177 -7.02 -13.42 -11.92
N ARG A 178 -5.73 -13.52 -12.26
CA ARG A 178 -4.77 -12.45 -12.01
C ARG A 178 -3.85 -12.24 -13.20
N ILE A 179 -3.34 -11.03 -13.30
CA ILE A 179 -2.31 -10.60 -14.25
C ILE A 179 -1.16 -10.00 -13.47
N GLY A 180 0.06 -10.32 -13.88
CA GLY A 180 1.27 -9.66 -13.42
C GLY A 180 1.99 -9.03 -14.60
N VAL A 181 2.21 -7.73 -14.55
CA VAL A 181 2.99 -6.96 -15.51
C VAL A 181 4.32 -6.60 -14.87
N THR A 182 5.43 -7.00 -15.48
CA THR A 182 6.77 -6.61 -15.04
C THR A 182 7.26 -5.48 -15.94
N ALA A 183 7.56 -4.34 -15.34
CA ALA A 183 8.16 -3.20 -16.01
C ALA A 183 9.64 -3.46 -16.33
N ASP A 184 10.26 -2.58 -17.13
CA ASP A 184 11.66 -2.74 -17.57
C ASP A 184 12.67 -2.60 -16.41
N SER A 185 12.31 -1.93 -15.32
CA SER A 185 13.11 -1.87 -14.08
C SER A 185 13.11 -3.19 -13.29
N GLY A 186 12.18 -4.09 -13.58
CA GLY A 186 11.92 -5.30 -12.82
C GLY A 186 10.79 -5.14 -11.78
N THR A 187 10.22 -3.95 -11.61
CA THR A 187 9.05 -3.74 -10.74
C THR A 187 7.86 -4.55 -11.28
N TYR A 188 7.21 -5.29 -10.39
CA TYR A 188 6.09 -6.17 -10.70
C TYR A 188 4.78 -5.57 -10.23
N TYR A 189 3.86 -5.33 -11.15
CA TYR A 189 2.52 -4.79 -10.93
C TYR A 189 1.50 -5.92 -11.02
N TYR A 190 0.77 -6.13 -9.95
CA TYR A 190 -0.17 -7.23 -9.76
C TYR A 190 -1.61 -6.74 -9.76
N TYR A 191 -2.44 -7.39 -10.57
CA TYR A 191 -3.87 -7.10 -10.74
C TYR A 191 -4.64 -8.40 -10.50
N ALA A 192 -5.49 -8.45 -9.48
CA ALA A 192 -6.17 -9.68 -9.07
C ALA A 192 -7.68 -9.52 -8.96
N HIS A 193 -8.36 -10.64 -8.75
CA HIS A 193 -9.82 -10.80 -8.66
C HIS A 193 -10.56 -10.45 -9.96
N LEU A 194 -9.90 -10.60 -11.12
CA LEU A 194 -10.50 -10.31 -12.42
C LEU A 194 -11.66 -11.26 -12.71
N ASP A 195 -12.67 -10.77 -13.42
CA ASP A 195 -13.75 -11.61 -14.00
C ASP A 195 -13.29 -12.30 -15.28
N SER A 196 -12.60 -11.57 -16.14
CA SER A 196 -12.10 -12.04 -17.43
C SER A 196 -10.87 -11.28 -17.87
N TYR A 197 -10.13 -11.87 -18.82
CA TYR A 197 -8.99 -11.23 -19.47
C TYR A 197 -9.40 -10.56 -20.77
N ALA A 198 -8.67 -9.51 -21.17
CA ALA A 198 -8.65 -9.03 -22.55
C ALA A 198 -7.95 -10.07 -23.46
N ASN A 199 -7.86 -9.77 -24.75
CA ASN A 199 -7.12 -10.62 -25.70
C ASN A 199 -5.61 -10.40 -25.53
N ILE A 200 -5.05 -11.00 -24.47
CA ILE A 200 -3.64 -10.92 -24.07
C ILE A 200 -3.15 -12.28 -23.60
N GLN A 201 -1.87 -12.51 -23.69
CA GLN A 201 -1.20 -13.73 -23.24
C GLN A 201 0.10 -13.45 -22.49
N LYS A 202 0.57 -14.45 -21.75
CA LYS A 202 1.87 -14.38 -21.10
C LYS A 202 2.99 -14.18 -22.13
N GLY A 203 3.86 -13.21 -21.89
CA GLY A 203 4.93 -12.79 -22.78
C GLY A 203 4.60 -11.55 -23.61
N ASP A 204 3.33 -11.14 -23.71
CA ASP A 204 2.97 -9.94 -24.45
C ASP A 204 3.54 -8.69 -23.80
N ARG A 205 3.99 -7.74 -24.63
CA ARG A 205 4.30 -6.37 -24.21
C ARG A 205 3.01 -5.57 -24.16
N VAL A 206 2.78 -4.90 -23.05
CA VAL A 206 1.64 -3.98 -22.86
C VAL A 206 2.13 -2.57 -22.64
N LYS A 207 1.29 -1.61 -23.00
CA LYS A 207 1.49 -0.19 -22.75
C LYS A 207 0.65 0.27 -21.56
N ALA A 208 1.13 1.31 -20.89
CA ALA A 208 0.31 2.01 -19.90
C ALA A 208 -1.02 2.42 -20.52
N GLY A 209 -2.13 2.18 -19.83
CA GLY A 209 -3.48 2.40 -20.34
C GLY A 209 -4.05 1.29 -21.23
N GLN A 210 -3.28 0.26 -21.57
CA GLN A 210 -3.78 -0.88 -22.33
C GLN A 210 -4.75 -1.72 -21.48
N LEU A 211 -5.86 -2.16 -22.07
CA LEU A 211 -6.82 -3.05 -21.43
C LEU A 211 -6.18 -4.40 -21.10
N LEU A 212 -6.26 -4.79 -19.83
CA LEU A 212 -5.80 -6.08 -19.33
C LEU A 212 -6.95 -7.08 -19.13
N GLY A 213 -8.12 -6.59 -18.72
CA GLY A 213 -9.29 -7.41 -18.41
C GLY A 213 -10.39 -6.60 -17.76
N TYR A 214 -11.24 -7.28 -17.01
CA TYR A 214 -12.37 -6.66 -16.34
C TYR A 214 -12.40 -7.05 -14.86
N MET A 215 -12.81 -6.12 -14.01
CA MET A 215 -12.91 -6.30 -12.57
C MET A 215 -13.96 -7.36 -12.22
N GLY A 216 -13.67 -8.18 -11.22
CA GLY A 216 -14.54 -9.24 -10.74
C GLY A 216 -14.44 -9.45 -9.24
N ASP A 217 -14.77 -10.66 -8.82
CA ASP A 217 -14.75 -11.15 -7.43
C ASP A 217 -14.28 -12.60 -7.36
N THR A 218 -13.35 -12.97 -8.25
CA THR A 218 -12.80 -14.33 -8.33
C THR A 218 -11.71 -14.55 -7.28
N GLY A 219 -11.61 -15.77 -6.76
CA GLY A 219 -10.59 -16.16 -5.79
C GLY A 219 -11.16 -16.82 -4.53
N TYR A 220 -10.28 -17.03 -3.55
CA TYR A 220 -10.56 -17.70 -2.28
C TYR A 220 -11.16 -19.10 -2.46
N GLY A 221 -10.56 -19.88 -3.39
CA GLY A 221 -10.98 -21.26 -3.65
C GLY A 221 -10.33 -21.85 -4.90
N GLU A 222 -10.91 -22.97 -5.36
CA GLU A 222 -10.51 -23.62 -6.60
C GLU A 222 -10.79 -22.71 -7.81
N GLU A 223 -10.15 -23.00 -8.95
CA GLU A 223 -10.30 -22.19 -10.16
C GLU A 223 -11.79 -22.01 -10.56
N GLY A 224 -12.15 -20.75 -10.81
CA GLY A 224 -13.53 -20.36 -11.12
C GLY A 224 -14.39 -19.98 -9.92
N THR A 225 -13.88 -20.06 -8.68
CA THR A 225 -14.61 -19.57 -7.49
C THR A 225 -14.90 -18.09 -7.58
N LYS A 226 -16.16 -17.69 -7.37
CA LYS A 226 -16.69 -16.32 -7.44
C LYS A 226 -17.63 -16.02 -6.28
N GLY A 227 -17.92 -14.75 -5.99
CA GLY A 227 -18.97 -14.32 -5.08
C GLY A 227 -18.66 -14.51 -3.60
N LYS A 228 -17.38 -14.59 -3.22
CA LYS A 228 -16.97 -14.64 -1.82
C LYS A 228 -16.84 -13.26 -1.16
N PHE A 229 -16.78 -12.22 -1.98
CA PHE A 229 -16.61 -10.83 -1.58
C PHE A 229 -17.14 -9.91 -2.69
N ASP A 230 -17.25 -8.62 -2.40
CA ASP A 230 -17.71 -7.62 -3.37
C ASP A 230 -16.69 -7.41 -4.49
N VAL A 231 -17.19 -7.03 -5.68
CA VAL A 231 -16.39 -6.76 -6.88
C VAL A 231 -15.36 -5.67 -6.58
N HIS A 232 -14.10 -6.00 -6.76
CA HIS A 232 -12.98 -5.08 -6.59
C HIS A 232 -11.76 -5.51 -7.41
N LEU A 233 -10.86 -4.57 -7.65
CA LEU A 233 -9.53 -4.84 -8.15
C LEU A 233 -8.54 -4.78 -6.99
N HIS A 234 -7.87 -5.89 -6.70
CA HIS A 234 -6.70 -5.87 -5.83
C HIS A 234 -5.46 -5.48 -6.63
N VAL A 235 -4.80 -4.41 -6.22
CA VAL A 235 -3.53 -3.93 -6.81
C VAL A 235 -2.40 -4.19 -5.83
N GLY A 236 -1.33 -4.84 -6.31
CA GLY A 236 -0.07 -5.01 -5.58
C GLY A 236 1.12 -4.47 -6.40
N ILE A 237 2.16 -3.99 -5.73
CA ILE A 237 3.40 -3.51 -6.37
C ILE A 237 4.59 -4.12 -5.62
N TYR A 238 5.43 -4.85 -6.36
CA TYR A 238 6.53 -5.64 -5.78
C TYR A 238 7.83 -5.41 -6.53
N SER A 239 8.92 -5.57 -5.84
CA SER A 239 10.28 -5.65 -6.41
C SER A 239 11.05 -6.82 -5.79
N TYR A 240 12.11 -7.25 -6.45
CA TYR A 240 13.03 -8.23 -5.91
C TYR A 240 14.37 -7.57 -5.65
N GLU A 241 14.74 -7.45 -4.38
CA GLU A 241 15.99 -6.86 -3.94
C GLU A 241 16.79 -7.90 -3.14
N GLU A 242 18.02 -8.19 -3.59
CA GLU A 242 18.92 -9.15 -2.93
C GLU A 242 18.28 -10.54 -2.68
N GLY A 243 17.43 -10.99 -3.62
CA GLY A 243 16.74 -12.28 -3.54
C GLY A 243 15.50 -12.28 -2.62
N ARG A 244 15.07 -11.13 -2.13
CA ARG A 244 13.84 -10.96 -1.32
C ARG A 244 12.80 -10.18 -2.10
N GLU A 245 11.54 -10.58 -1.94
CA GLU A 245 10.41 -9.79 -2.40
C GLU A 245 10.17 -8.64 -1.44
N VAL A 246 10.06 -7.45 -1.98
CA VAL A 246 9.73 -6.21 -1.26
C VAL A 246 8.45 -5.65 -1.88
N SER A 247 7.50 -5.25 -1.07
CA SER A 247 6.25 -4.65 -1.52
C SER A 247 6.16 -3.16 -1.16
N VAL A 248 5.48 -2.39 -2.01
CA VAL A 248 5.17 -0.96 -1.79
C VAL A 248 3.69 -0.83 -1.51
N ASN A 249 3.31 0.07 -0.59
CA ASN A 249 1.92 0.42 -0.38
C ASN A 249 1.32 1.07 -1.64
N PRO A 250 0.41 0.40 -2.37
CA PRO A 250 -0.15 0.95 -3.60
C PRO A 250 -1.08 2.14 -3.38
N TYR A 251 -1.59 2.34 -2.17
CA TYR A 251 -2.52 3.43 -1.85
C TYR A 251 -1.98 4.79 -2.27
N TYR A 252 -0.74 5.10 -1.94
CA TYR A 252 -0.12 6.39 -2.29
C TYR A 252 0.14 6.53 -3.80
N VAL A 253 0.43 5.42 -4.49
CA VAL A 253 0.57 5.38 -5.95
C VAL A 253 -0.78 5.65 -6.62
N LEU A 254 -1.87 5.07 -6.10
CA LEU A 254 -3.22 5.33 -6.59
C LEU A 254 -3.65 6.77 -6.37
N LEU A 255 -3.32 7.38 -5.23
CA LEU A 255 -3.55 8.80 -4.98
C LEU A 255 -2.82 9.68 -6.00
N TYR A 256 -1.55 9.37 -6.28
CA TYR A 256 -0.76 10.07 -7.30
C TYR A 256 -1.38 9.97 -8.70
N LEU A 257 -2.03 8.84 -9.01
CA LEU A 257 -2.66 8.57 -10.30
C LEU A 257 -4.14 9.01 -10.37
N GLU A 258 -4.75 9.48 -9.29
CA GLU A 258 -6.19 9.75 -9.22
C GLU A 258 -6.69 10.66 -10.36
N ASN A 259 -5.92 11.67 -10.74
CA ASN A 259 -6.25 12.58 -11.84
C ASN A 259 -5.70 12.14 -13.20
N LYS A 260 -5.12 10.94 -13.28
CA LYS A 260 -4.58 10.34 -14.50
C LYS A 260 -5.47 9.20 -14.99
N LYS A 261 -6.79 9.29 -14.73
CA LYS A 261 -7.78 8.34 -15.26
C LYS A 261 -8.02 8.58 -16.74
N LEU A 262 -7.92 7.52 -17.52
CA LEU A 262 -8.36 7.54 -18.92
C LEU A 262 -9.89 7.56 -18.99
N LYS A 263 -10.42 7.98 -20.13
CA LYS A 263 -11.87 7.98 -20.42
C LYS A 263 -12.20 6.87 -21.39
N TYR A 264 -13.10 5.97 -20.98
CA TYR A 264 -13.53 4.82 -21.77
C TYR A 264 -15.05 4.78 -21.90
N ALA A 265 -15.55 4.27 -23.01
CA ALA A 265 -16.99 4.00 -23.19
C ALA A 265 -17.30 2.61 -22.64
N TYR A 266 -17.90 2.54 -21.45
CA TYR A 266 -18.41 1.29 -20.85
C TYR A 266 -19.60 1.57 -19.94
N SER A 267 -20.47 0.56 -19.79
CA SER A 267 -21.72 0.62 -19.02
C SER A 267 -22.05 -0.73 -18.39
#